data_0ebfb91bfe8bb4e6e5b727ccc81438ca
#
_entry.id   0ebfb91bfe8bb4e6e5b727ccc81438ca
#
_cell.length_a   1.000
_cell.length_b   1.000
_cell.length_c   1.000
_cell.angle_alpha   90.00
_cell.angle_beta   90.00
_cell.angle_gamma   90.00
#
_symmetry.space_group_name_H-M   'P 1'
#
loop_
_entity.id
_entity.type
_entity.pdbx_description
1 polymer ?
#
loop_
_entity_poly.entity_id
_entity_poly.type
_entity_poly.pdbx_seq_one_letter_code
_entity_poly.pdbx_strand_id
1 'polypeptide(L)'
;MRASEYTIYKTKAAARFKIAAPDREFQLGCVMLNMSRAVGEKQYDWENKVAVKLGVNDVTNLLFGIVSKTEVSLFHEFRGETKRIGFKPGDRGWFLSVNDLSIPISFAELYALKILLEYALPKMHNW
;
A
#
# COMPACT_ATOMS: atom_id res chain seq x y z
N MET A 1 -13.36 18.66 -2.61
CA MET A 1 -12.62 17.70 -1.76
C MET A 1 -11.79 16.78 -2.63
N ARG A 2 -10.56 16.54 -2.25
CA ARG A 2 -9.67 15.64 -3.00
C ARG A 2 -9.61 14.28 -2.33
N ALA A 3 -9.63 13.22 -3.12
CA ALA A 3 -9.40 11.88 -2.61
C ALA A 3 -7.92 11.72 -2.22
N SER A 4 -7.67 11.17 -1.04
CA SER A 4 -6.32 10.86 -0.55
C SER A 4 -6.05 9.38 -0.66
N GLU A 5 -6.56 8.76 -1.72
CA GLU A 5 -6.46 7.32 -1.89
C GLU A 5 -6.30 6.94 -3.35
N TYR A 6 -5.71 5.76 -3.54
CA TYR A 6 -5.53 5.16 -4.86
C TYR A 6 -5.81 3.68 -4.76
N THR A 7 -6.69 3.18 -5.63
CA THR A 7 -7.07 1.77 -5.64
C THR A 7 -6.66 1.13 -6.97
N ILE A 8 -6.01 -0.02 -6.87
CA ILE A 8 -5.61 -0.84 -8.02
C ILE A 8 -6.51 -2.06 -8.04
N TYR A 9 -7.30 -2.20 -9.11
CA TYR A 9 -8.23 -3.31 -9.27
C TYR A 9 -7.64 -4.33 -10.24
N LYS A 10 -7.54 -5.58 -9.80
CA LYS A 10 -7.08 -6.69 -10.63
C LYS A 10 -8.11 -7.83 -10.58
N THR A 11 -7.92 -8.84 -11.41
CA THR A 11 -8.89 -9.93 -11.53
C THR A 11 -9.09 -10.70 -10.23
N LYS A 12 -8.00 -10.95 -9.50
CA LYS A 12 -8.04 -11.80 -8.28
C LYS A 12 -8.20 -11.01 -7.00
N ALA A 13 -7.78 -9.75 -6.98
CA ALA A 13 -7.79 -8.93 -5.78
C ALA A 13 -7.67 -7.46 -6.14
N ALA A 14 -7.91 -6.60 -5.15
CA ALA A 14 -7.71 -5.16 -5.26
C ALA A 14 -6.87 -4.67 -4.09
N ALA A 15 -6.11 -3.61 -4.30
CA ALA A 15 -5.33 -2.97 -3.25
C ALA A 15 -5.66 -1.48 -3.21
N ARG A 16 -5.94 -0.97 -2.01
CA ARG A 16 -6.25 0.44 -1.79
C ARG A 16 -5.22 1.04 -0.84
N PHE A 17 -4.59 2.11 -1.28
CA PHE A 17 -3.67 2.90 -0.47
C PHE A 17 -4.38 4.19 -0.08
N LYS A 18 -4.56 4.42 1.22
CA LYS A 18 -5.25 5.61 1.71
C LYS A 18 -4.37 6.35 2.70
N ILE A 19 -4.17 7.65 2.47
CA ILE A 19 -3.39 8.51 3.36
C ILE A 19 -4.25 8.88 4.55
N ALA A 20 -3.72 8.67 5.76
CA ALA A 20 -4.33 9.11 7.01
C ALA A 20 -3.39 10.11 7.68
N ALA A 21 -3.83 11.37 7.74
CA ALA A 21 -3.08 12.42 8.42
C ALA A 21 -3.11 12.21 9.94
N PRO A 22 -2.16 12.82 10.68
CA PRO A 22 -2.20 12.76 12.14
C PRO A 22 -3.49 13.36 12.67
N ASP A 23 -4.14 12.67 13.62
CA ASP A 23 -5.35 13.15 14.28
C ASP A 23 -5.06 13.78 15.64
N ARG A 24 -3.81 13.72 16.09
CA ARG A 24 -3.35 14.26 17.37
C ARG A 24 -2.02 14.96 17.20
N GLU A 25 -1.78 15.97 18.06
CA GLU A 25 -0.47 16.62 18.15
C GLU A 25 0.58 15.59 18.56
N PHE A 26 1.76 15.66 17.95
CA PHE A 26 2.90 14.77 18.19
C PHE A 26 2.69 13.32 17.72
N GLN A 27 1.63 13.05 16.99
CA GLN A 27 1.41 11.75 16.38
C GLN A 27 1.65 11.83 14.87
N LEU A 28 2.36 10.86 14.33
CA LEU A 28 2.55 10.76 12.88
C LEU A 28 1.34 10.09 12.22
N GLY A 29 1.07 10.46 10.99
CA GLY A 29 0.06 9.81 10.17
C GLY A 29 0.57 8.49 9.59
N CYS A 30 -0.21 7.90 8.71
CA CYS A 30 0.15 6.63 8.07
C CYS A 30 -0.48 6.53 6.69
N VAL A 31 -0.09 5.49 5.96
CA VAL A 31 -0.81 5.04 4.77
C VAL A 31 -1.43 3.69 5.12
N MET A 32 -2.75 3.61 4.99
CA MET A 32 -3.44 2.33 5.16
C MET A 32 -3.44 1.59 3.83
N LEU A 33 -2.89 0.38 3.84
CA LEU A 33 -2.96 -0.53 2.71
C LEU A 33 -4.03 -1.58 3.02
N ASN A 34 -5.08 -1.59 2.21
CA ASN A 34 -6.15 -2.56 2.33
C ASN A 34 -6.19 -3.43 1.08
N MET A 35 -6.15 -4.75 1.26
CA MET A 35 -6.28 -5.69 0.14
C MET A 35 -7.50 -6.57 0.33
N SER A 36 -8.24 -6.77 -0.76
CA SER A 36 -9.46 -7.57 -0.78
C SER A 36 -9.44 -8.57 -1.90
N ARG A 37 -9.96 -9.77 -1.63
CA ARG A 37 -10.14 -10.80 -2.66
C ARG A 37 -11.32 -10.44 -3.55
N ALA A 38 -11.22 -10.80 -4.82
CA ALA A 38 -12.37 -10.73 -5.72
C ALA A 38 -13.38 -11.81 -5.34
N VAL A 39 -14.66 -11.43 -5.30
CA VAL A 39 -15.77 -12.36 -5.01
C VAL A 39 -16.73 -12.47 -6.19
N GLY A 40 -16.39 -11.85 -7.31
CA GLY A 40 -17.14 -11.86 -8.54
C GLY A 40 -16.49 -10.93 -9.53
N GLU A 41 -17.08 -10.79 -10.72
CA GLU A 41 -16.56 -9.87 -11.73
C GLU A 41 -16.70 -8.44 -11.22
N LYS A 42 -15.56 -7.75 -11.08
CA LYS A 42 -15.48 -6.37 -10.58
C LYS A 42 -16.08 -6.18 -9.19
N GLN A 43 -16.12 -7.25 -8.39
CA GLN A 43 -16.63 -7.21 -7.02
C GLN A 43 -15.56 -7.70 -6.06
N TYR A 44 -15.37 -6.98 -4.95
CA TYR A 44 -14.31 -7.25 -3.99
C TYR A 44 -14.89 -7.28 -2.57
N ASP A 45 -14.35 -8.17 -1.75
CA ASP A 45 -14.82 -8.40 -0.38
C ASP A 45 -14.11 -7.44 0.59
N TRP A 46 -14.51 -6.17 0.55
CA TRP A 46 -13.92 -5.15 1.43
C TRP A 46 -14.26 -5.34 2.90
N GLU A 47 -15.31 -6.09 3.22
CA GLU A 47 -15.66 -6.37 4.61
C GLU A 47 -14.63 -7.28 5.28
N ASN A 48 -14.02 -8.19 4.52
CA ASN A 48 -12.99 -9.10 5.01
C ASN A 48 -11.60 -8.73 4.49
N LYS A 49 -11.35 -7.44 4.30
CA LYS A 49 -10.06 -6.95 3.81
C LYS A 49 -8.94 -7.25 4.78
N VAL A 50 -7.73 -7.40 4.24
CA VAL A 50 -6.50 -7.42 5.02
C VAL A 50 -5.99 -5.98 5.08
N ALA A 51 -5.88 -5.43 6.28
CA ALA A 51 -5.47 -4.04 6.48
C ALA A 51 -4.06 -4.00 7.10
N VAL A 52 -3.20 -3.17 6.52
CA VAL A 52 -1.85 -2.95 7.02
C VAL A 52 -1.64 -1.45 7.21
N LYS A 53 -1.20 -1.06 8.40
CA LYS A 53 -0.86 0.32 8.69
C LYS A 53 0.62 0.54 8.34
N LEU A 54 0.88 1.31 7.29
CA LEU A 54 2.23 1.65 6.86
C LEU A 54 2.64 2.97 7.50
N GLY A 55 3.61 2.91 8.39
CA GLY A 55 4.16 4.10 9.03
C GLY A 55 5.14 4.84 8.13
N VAL A 56 5.74 5.90 8.66
CA VAL A 56 6.69 6.74 7.91
C VAL A 56 7.85 5.92 7.36
N ASN A 57 8.44 5.05 8.17
CA ASN A 57 9.57 4.23 7.73
C ASN A 57 9.17 3.26 6.63
N ASP A 58 7.99 2.67 6.72
CA ASP A 58 7.47 1.75 5.70
C ASP A 58 7.28 2.47 4.38
N VAL A 59 6.64 3.64 4.41
CA VAL A 59 6.39 4.44 3.20
C VAL A 59 7.71 4.89 2.57
N THR A 60 8.67 5.30 3.40
CA THR A 60 10.00 5.70 2.93
C THR A 60 10.73 4.54 2.28
N ASN A 61 10.67 3.35 2.88
CA ASN A 61 11.29 2.15 2.32
C ASN A 61 10.63 1.74 0.99
N LEU A 62 9.31 1.84 0.88
CA LEU A 62 8.61 1.56 -0.38
C LEU A 62 9.04 2.54 -1.47
N LEU A 63 9.10 3.83 -1.16
CA LEU A 63 9.53 4.85 -2.11
C LEU A 63 10.97 4.63 -2.56
N PHE A 64 11.86 4.35 -1.60
CA PHE A 64 13.26 4.09 -1.91
C PHE A 64 13.40 2.86 -2.81
N GLY A 65 12.64 1.81 -2.52
CA GLY A 65 12.61 0.61 -3.35
C GLY A 65 12.15 0.89 -4.77
N ILE A 66 11.10 1.68 -4.94
CA ILE A 66 10.59 2.06 -6.27
C ILE A 66 11.66 2.83 -7.05
N VAL A 67 12.27 3.84 -6.43
CA VAL A 67 13.26 4.70 -7.09
C VAL A 67 14.53 3.93 -7.43
N SER A 68 15.00 3.08 -6.52
CA SER A 68 16.22 2.28 -6.70
C SER A 68 15.99 0.97 -7.43
N LYS A 69 14.75 0.63 -7.76
CA LYS A 69 14.34 -0.64 -8.40
C LYS A 69 14.77 -1.85 -7.57
N THR A 70 14.60 -1.74 -6.27
CA THR A 70 15.00 -2.76 -5.31
C THR A 70 13.77 -3.34 -4.62
N GLU A 71 13.77 -4.66 -4.44
CA GLU A 71 12.73 -5.36 -3.70
C GLU A 71 12.63 -4.87 -2.27
N VAL A 72 11.39 -4.72 -1.78
CA VAL A 72 11.10 -4.31 -0.41
C VAL A 72 10.29 -5.41 0.27
N SER A 73 10.71 -5.80 1.46
CA SER A 73 9.97 -6.71 2.33
C SER A 73 9.74 -6.01 3.67
N LEU A 74 8.49 -5.99 4.09
CA LEU A 74 8.10 -5.43 5.37
C LEU A 74 7.40 -6.50 6.20
N PHE A 75 7.56 -6.41 7.50
CA PHE A 75 7.02 -7.39 8.43
C PHE A 75 6.33 -6.63 9.57
N HIS A 76 5.04 -6.92 9.76
CA HIS A 76 4.24 -6.31 10.81
C HIS A 76 3.63 -7.39 11.69
N GLU A 77 3.76 -7.22 13.00
CA GLU A 77 3.12 -8.08 13.98
C GLU A 77 2.25 -7.25 14.89
N PHE A 78 0.99 -7.64 15.03
CA PHE A 78 0.04 -6.94 15.89
C PHE A 78 -0.93 -7.96 16.49
N ARG A 79 -0.99 -8.01 17.82
CA ARG A 79 -1.89 -8.91 18.57
C ARG A 79 -1.77 -10.38 18.13
N GLY A 80 -0.54 -10.84 17.89
CA GLY A 80 -0.29 -12.22 17.49
C GLY A 80 -0.51 -12.51 16.01
N GLU A 81 -1.02 -11.54 15.24
CA GLU A 81 -1.14 -11.66 13.79
C GLU A 81 0.11 -11.11 13.12
N THR A 82 0.61 -11.86 12.15
CA THR A 82 1.77 -11.47 11.35
C THR A 82 1.31 -11.12 9.96
N LYS A 83 1.77 -9.97 9.44
CA LYS A 83 1.54 -9.56 8.06
C LYS A 83 2.87 -9.33 7.38
N ARG A 84 3.06 -9.99 6.26
CA ARG A 84 4.25 -9.85 5.43
C ARG A 84 3.87 -9.13 4.15
N ILE A 85 4.53 -8.02 3.90
CA ILE A 85 4.29 -7.21 2.73
C ILE A 85 5.51 -7.35 1.82
N GLY A 86 5.29 -7.79 0.59
CA GLY A 86 6.33 -7.89 -0.42
C GLY A 86 6.03 -6.94 -1.56
N PHE A 87 7.05 -6.26 -2.05
CA PHE A 87 6.92 -5.34 -3.16
C PHE A 87 8.18 -5.48 -4.03
N LYS A 88 8.04 -6.14 -5.17
CA LYS A 88 9.21 -6.54 -5.96
C LYS A 88 9.05 -6.27 -7.45
N PRO A 89 10.16 -5.92 -8.13
CA PRO A 89 10.14 -5.74 -9.57
C PRO A 89 9.96 -7.06 -10.33
N GLY A 90 9.32 -6.97 -11.48
CA GLY A 90 9.18 -8.05 -12.45
C GLY A 90 9.45 -7.52 -13.84
N ASP A 91 9.27 -8.37 -14.86
CA ASP A 91 9.58 -8.01 -16.26
C ASP A 91 8.63 -6.96 -16.83
N ARG A 92 7.37 -6.97 -16.41
CA ARG A 92 6.32 -6.11 -16.97
C ARG A 92 5.70 -5.16 -15.97
N GLY A 93 6.32 -4.99 -14.85
CA GLY A 93 5.81 -4.18 -13.76
C GLY A 93 6.33 -4.72 -12.44
N TRP A 94 5.55 -4.52 -11.40
CA TRP A 94 5.92 -4.95 -10.07
C TRP A 94 4.84 -5.89 -9.52
N PHE A 95 5.15 -6.56 -8.41
CA PHE A 95 4.20 -7.39 -7.68
C PHE A 95 4.09 -6.89 -6.25
N LEU A 96 2.85 -6.70 -5.80
CA LEU A 96 2.54 -6.38 -4.41
C LEU A 96 1.88 -7.59 -3.77
N SER A 97 2.38 -8.00 -2.62
CA SER A 97 1.77 -9.08 -1.87
C SER A 97 1.58 -8.68 -0.40
N VAL A 98 0.48 -9.14 0.18
CA VAL A 98 0.23 -9.09 1.61
C VAL A 98 -0.22 -10.48 2.01
N ASN A 99 0.62 -11.17 2.77
CA ASN A 99 0.43 -12.58 3.11
C ASN A 99 0.24 -13.43 1.85
N ASP A 100 -0.93 -14.06 1.68
CA ASP A 100 -1.22 -14.93 0.52
C ASP A 100 -1.93 -14.21 -0.63
N LEU A 101 -2.24 -12.91 -0.48
CA LEU A 101 -2.81 -12.10 -1.55
C LEU A 101 -1.69 -11.42 -2.34
N SER A 102 -1.76 -11.52 -3.67
CA SER A 102 -0.76 -10.89 -4.53
C SER A 102 -1.44 -10.31 -5.77
N ILE A 103 -0.99 -9.14 -6.19
CA ILE A 103 -1.46 -8.51 -7.42
C ILE A 103 -0.27 -8.01 -8.24
N PRO A 104 -0.39 -8.05 -9.59
CA PRO A 104 0.57 -7.37 -10.43
C PRO A 104 0.27 -5.88 -10.46
N ILE A 105 1.31 -5.07 -10.58
CA ILE A 105 1.21 -3.61 -10.69
C ILE A 105 1.92 -3.21 -11.97
N SER A 106 1.21 -2.57 -12.89
CA SER A 106 1.81 -2.05 -14.12
C SER A 106 2.76 -0.89 -13.81
N PHE A 107 3.65 -0.56 -14.75
CA PHE A 107 4.55 0.57 -14.58
C PHE A 107 3.78 1.89 -14.42
N ALA A 108 2.65 2.04 -15.11
CA ALA A 108 1.82 3.23 -14.96
C ALA A 108 1.20 3.31 -13.57
N GLU A 109 0.69 2.18 -13.07
CA GLU A 109 0.14 2.11 -11.72
C GLU A 109 1.22 2.34 -10.66
N LEU A 110 2.42 1.83 -10.90
CA LEU A 110 3.56 2.06 -10.02
C LEU A 110 3.90 3.55 -9.95
N TYR A 111 3.87 4.23 -11.09
CA TYR A 111 4.15 5.67 -11.14
C TYR A 111 3.10 6.45 -10.34
N ALA A 112 1.82 6.12 -10.51
CA ALA A 112 0.75 6.75 -9.74
C ALA A 112 0.91 6.49 -8.23
N LEU A 113 1.23 5.27 -7.86
CA LEU A 113 1.49 4.91 -6.46
C LEU A 113 2.67 5.70 -5.89
N LYS A 114 3.75 5.83 -6.67
CA LYS A 114 4.92 6.61 -6.27
C LYS A 114 4.52 8.05 -5.93
N ILE A 115 3.72 8.67 -6.79
CA ILE A 115 3.25 10.05 -6.57
C ILE A 115 2.42 10.14 -5.28
N LEU A 116 1.53 9.18 -5.05
CA LEU A 116 0.72 9.15 -3.83
C LEU A 116 1.60 9.04 -2.60
N LEU A 117 2.60 8.15 -2.61
CA LEU A 117 3.50 7.95 -1.48
C LEU A 117 4.36 9.19 -1.23
N GLU A 118 4.84 9.85 -2.29
CA GLU A 118 5.58 11.11 -2.16
C GLU A 118 4.72 12.20 -1.53
N TYR A 119 3.46 12.27 -1.93
CA TYR A 119 2.50 13.21 -1.34
C TYR A 119 2.18 12.86 0.11
N ALA A 120 2.15 11.57 0.43
CA ALA A 120 1.82 11.09 1.77
C ALA A 120 2.83 11.53 2.82
N LEU A 121 4.13 11.48 2.51
CA LEU A 121 5.17 11.76 3.51
C LEU A 121 5.02 13.11 4.20
N PRO A 122 4.90 14.26 3.49
CA PRO A 122 4.70 15.52 4.18
C PRO A 122 3.37 15.57 4.95
N LYS A 123 2.32 14.91 4.46
CA LYS A 123 1.03 14.85 5.18
C LYS A 123 1.15 14.04 6.47
N MET A 124 1.89 12.94 6.44
CA MET A 124 2.10 12.09 7.61
C MET A 124 2.91 12.80 8.69
N HIS A 125 3.83 13.64 8.30
CA HIS A 125 4.66 14.44 9.21
C HIS A 125 4.00 15.76 9.60
N ASN A 126 2.91 16.13 8.95
CA ASN A 126 2.29 17.46 9.11
C ASN A 126 3.26 18.60 8.78
N TRP A 127 4.03 18.39 7.73
CA TRP A 127 4.97 19.39 7.20
C TRP A 127 4.27 20.47 6.37
#